data_cbad4b543256a20119a2a8fd8babba28
#
_entry.id   cbad4b543256a20119a2a8fd8babba28
#
_cell.length_a   1.000
_cell.length_b   1.000
_cell.length_c   1.000
_cell.angle_alpha   90.00
_cell.angle_beta   90.00
_cell.angle_gamma   90.00
#
_symmetry.space_group_name_H-M   'P 1'
#
loop_
_entity.id
_entity.type
_entity.pdbx_description
1 polymer ?
#
loop_
_entity_poly.entity_id
_entity_poly.type
_entity_poly.pdbx_seq_one_letter_code
_entity_poly.pdbx_strand_id
1 'polypeptide(L)'
;AGFTEGEIISGACGGCHGHTGVSRAASMPSIAGFDRRYLARVMREFSTGTRHSTIMGRVMKGYTPQQINLLAAYYAEQSWEDFPVERRDPALFGTGQRLHQALCEECHEEGGRYQDRDMPRIAGQAPDYLLMQLFARRDRPEGMQQPARMRRALEGLSDDELHALAHYIVSQD
;
A
#
# COMPACT_ATOMS: atom_id res chain seq x y z
N ALA A 1 -7.57 31.36 -5.70
CA ALA A 1 -7.98 30.06 -6.18
C ALA A 1 -8.70 29.35 -5.04
N GLY A 2 -9.89 28.81 -5.26
CA GLY A 2 -10.62 28.03 -4.25
C GLY A 2 -10.17 26.56 -4.26
N PHE A 3 -10.45 25.85 -3.16
CA PHE A 3 -10.20 24.41 -3.07
C PHE A 3 -11.10 23.62 -4.03
N THR A 4 -10.57 22.55 -4.62
CA THR A 4 -11.37 21.60 -5.40
C THR A 4 -12.26 20.76 -4.47
N GLU A 5 -13.34 20.19 -4.98
CA GLU A 5 -14.19 19.29 -4.19
C GLU A 5 -13.41 18.10 -3.66
N GLY A 6 -12.52 17.51 -4.47
CA GLY A 6 -11.63 16.41 -4.06
C GLY A 6 -10.73 16.79 -2.89
N GLU A 7 -10.17 17.98 -2.92
CA GLU A 7 -9.33 18.51 -1.85
C GLU A 7 -10.12 18.76 -0.56
N ILE A 8 -11.34 19.29 -0.65
CA ILE A 8 -12.20 19.50 0.52
C ILE A 8 -12.54 18.17 1.20
N ILE A 9 -12.99 17.18 0.44
CA ILE A 9 -13.38 15.88 1.02
C ILE A 9 -12.18 15.05 1.49
N SER A 10 -10.97 15.25 0.94
CA SER A 10 -9.74 14.59 1.37
C SER A 10 -9.32 14.96 2.78
N GLY A 11 -9.78 16.11 3.30
CA GLY A 11 -9.46 16.57 4.65
C GLY A 11 -9.79 15.54 5.75
N ALA A 12 -10.85 14.74 5.57
CA ALA A 12 -11.22 13.69 6.50
C ALA A 12 -10.19 12.50 6.53
N CYS A 13 -9.41 12.34 5.48
CA CYS A 13 -8.40 11.28 5.35
C CYS A 13 -7.05 11.70 5.95
N GLY A 14 -6.80 13.03 6.01
CA GLY A 14 -5.53 13.61 6.39
C GLY A 14 -5.05 13.26 7.79
N GLY A 15 -5.98 13.01 8.73
CA GLY A 15 -5.63 12.63 10.10
C GLY A 15 -4.90 11.29 10.23
N CYS A 16 -5.08 10.38 9.27
CA CYS A 16 -4.42 9.07 9.24
C CYS A 16 -3.36 8.98 8.14
N HIS A 17 -3.69 9.45 6.93
CA HIS A 17 -2.83 9.28 5.75
C HIS A 17 -1.94 10.49 5.46
N GLY A 18 -2.02 11.58 6.26
CA GLY A 18 -1.40 12.86 5.93
C GLY A 18 -2.23 13.68 4.94
N HIS A 19 -2.12 15.00 4.97
CA HIS A 19 -2.95 15.89 4.13
C HIS A 19 -2.77 15.64 2.63
N THR A 20 -1.55 15.37 2.21
CA THR A 20 -1.21 15.02 0.82
C THR A 20 -1.28 13.52 0.55
N GLY A 21 -1.66 12.71 1.54
CA GLY A 21 -1.62 11.26 1.43
C GLY A 21 -0.24 10.65 1.72
N VAL A 22 0.73 11.45 2.16
CA VAL A 22 2.05 10.98 2.63
C VAL A 22 1.97 10.75 4.14
N SER A 23 1.98 9.49 4.56
CA SER A 23 1.91 9.12 5.97
C SER A 23 3.28 9.17 6.64
N ARG A 24 3.30 9.63 7.89
CA ARG A 24 4.48 9.58 8.77
C ARG A 24 4.32 8.57 9.90
N ALA A 25 3.22 7.85 9.94
CA ALA A 25 2.96 6.80 10.91
C ALA A 25 3.29 5.43 10.31
N ALA A 26 4.12 4.64 11.00
CA ALA A 26 4.59 3.35 10.50
C ALA A 26 3.46 2.34 10.19
N SER A 27 2.32 2.46 10.87
CA SER A 27 1.17 1.57 10.68
C SER A 27 0.09 2.08 9.71
N MET A 28 0.24 3.34 9.22
CA MET A 28 -0.72 3.94 8.28
C MET A 28 -0.09 4.05 6.89
N PRO A 29 -0.74 3.56 5.84
CA PRO A 29 -0.15 3.62 4.51
C PRO A 29 -0.15 5.02 3.93
N SER A 30 0.92 5.37 3.21
CA SER A 30 0.89 6.44 2.23
C SER A 30 -0.03 6.05 1.07
N ILE A 31 -0.81 7.02 0.59
CA ILE A 31 -1.78 6.86 -0.51
C ILE A 31 -1.57 7.88 -1.63
N ALA A 32 -0.57 8.75 -1.50
CA ALA A 32 -0.18 9.73 -2.51
C ALA A 32 0.39 9.06 -3.76
N GLY A 33 0.17 9.63 -4.93
CA GLY A 33 0.85 9.29 -6.17
C GLY A 33 0.54 7.91 -6.75
N PHE A 34 -0.41 7.15 -6.22
CA PHE A 34 -0.86 5.90 -6.84
C PHE A 34 -1.67 6.15 -8.12
N ASP A 35 -1.68 5.17 -9.03
CA ASP A 35 -2.59 5.22 -10.19
C ASP A 35 -4.04 5.47 -9.73
N ARG A 36 -4.69 6.44 -10.37
CA ARG A 36 -6.05 6.85 -10.03
C ARG A 36 -7.05 5.69 -10.08
N ARG A 37 -6.91 4.78 -11.05
CA ARG A 37 -7.83 3.63 -11.21
C ARG A 37 -7.61 2.60 -10.11
N TYR A 38 -6.34 2.41 -9.71
CA TYR A 38 -5.98 1.58 -8.56
C TYR A 38 -6.65 2.12 -7.28
N LEU A 39 -6.46 3.40 -6.96
CA LEU A 39 -7.06 4.04 -5.78
C LEU A 39 -8.59 3.91 -5.79
N ALA A 40 -9.22 4.27 -6.91
CA ALA A 40 -10.68 4.19 -7.02
C ALA A 40 -11.20 2.76 -6.84
N ARG A 41 -10.51 1.75 -7.38
CA ARG A 41 -10.85 0.34 -7.20
C ARG A 41 -10.73 -0.09 -5.75
N VAL A 42 -9.61 0.18 -5.10
CA VAL A 42 -9.36 -0.21 -3.71
C VAL A 42 -10.37 0.45 -2.75
N MET A 43 -10.68 1.73 -2.94
CA MET A 43 -11.68 2.43 -2.15
C MET A 43 -13.08 1.82 -2.32
N ARG A 44 -13.47 1.42 -3.54
CA ARG A 44 -14.74 0.71 -3.78
C ARG A 44 -14.75 -0.67 -3.15
N GLU A 45 -13.66 -1.42 -3.23
CA GLU A 45 -13.53 -2.73 -2.59
C GLU A 45 -13.72 -2.62 -1.07
N PHE A 46 -13.20 -1.57 -0.44
CA PHE A 46 -13.47 -1.27 0.97
C PHE A 46 -14.94 -0.91 1.22
N SER A 47 -15.52 -0.06 0.38
CA SER A 47 -16.93 0.37 0.51
C SER A 47 -17.90 -0.80 0.40
N THR A 48 -17.63 -1.75 -0.49
CA THR A 48 -18.46 -2.96 -0.70
C THR A 48 -18.15 -4.10 0.27
N GLY A 49 -17.05 -4.00 1.03
CA GLY A 49 -16.59 -5.05 1.94
C GLY A 49 -15.90 -6.23 1.25
N THR A 50 -15.61 -6.13 -0.05
CA THR A 50 -14.89 -7.17 -0.81
C THR A 50 -13.40 -7.19 -0.50
N ARG A 51 -12.87 -6.13 0.12
CA ARG A 51 -11.51 -6.05 0.63
C ARG A 51 -11.53 -5.99 2.15
N HIS A 52 -10.81 -6.91 2.77
CA HIS A 52 -10.66 -6.91 4.23
C HIS A 52 -9.95 -5.65 4.73
N SER A 53 -10.44 -5.08 5.83
CA SER A 53 -9.81 -3.95 6.51
C SER A 53 -10.22 -3.88 7.97
N THR A 54 -9.41 -3.24 8.79
CA THR A 54 -9.74 -2.92 10.19
C THR A 54 -10.69 -1.73 10.28
N ILE A 55 -10.44 -0.67 9.50
CA ILE A 55 -11.14 0.62 9.59
C ILE A 55 -11.70 1.09 8.23
N MET A 56 -10.95 0.91 7.14
CA MET A 56 -11.29 1.52 5.86
C MET A 56 -12.63 1.07 5.30
N GLY A 57 -13.06 -0.17 5.58
CA GLY A 57 -14.38 -0.65 5.20
C GLY A 57 -15.53 0.12 5.86
N ARG A 58 -15.32 0.68 7.07
CA ARG A 58 -16.30 1.54 7.74
C ARG A 58 -16.25 2.95 7.17
N VAL A 59 -15.05 3.50 6.99
CA VAL A 59 -14.84 4.84 6.44
C VAL A 59 -15.43 4.95 5.05
N MET A 60 -15.09 4.03 4.15
CA MET A 60 -15.48 4.13 2.74
C MET A 60 -16.97 3.90 2.47
N LYS A 61 -17.72 3.31 3.40
CA LYS A 61 -19.19 3.21 3.32
C LYS A 61 -19.88 4.57 3.37
N GLY A 62 -19.23 5.59 3.90
CA GLY A 62 -19.76 6.96 3.97
C GLY A 62 -19.59 7.76 2.67
N TYR A 63 -18.94 7.20 1.65
CA TYR A 63 -18.63 7.94 0.41
C TYR A 63 -19.40 7.39 -0.79
N THR A 64 -19.92 8.30 -1.61
CA THR A 64 -20.54 7.96 -2.89
C THR A 64 -19.50 7.54 -3.93
N PRO A 65 -19.89 6.81 -5.00
CA PRO A 65 -18.97 6.50 -6.10
C PRO A 65 -18.31 7.73 -6.73
N GLN A 66 -19.03 8.84 -6.80
CA GLN A 66 -18.51 10.13 -7.31
C GLN A 66 -17.42 10.67 -6.39
N GLN A 67 -17.66 10.71 -5.08
CA GLN A 67 -16.68 11.15 -4.09
C GLN A 67 -15.42 10.26 -4.08
N ILE A 68 -15.58 8.94 -4.22
CA ILE A 68 -14.46 8.01 -4.37
C ILE A 68 -13.60 8.36 -5.60
N ASN A 69 -14.23 8.71 -6.73
CA ASN A 69 -13.50 9.11 -7.93
C ASN A 69 -12.77 10.46 -7.75
N LEU A 70 -13.34 11.41 -6.99
CA LEU A 70 -12.71 12.69 -6.66
C LEU A 70 -11.51 12.49 -5.72
N LEU A 71 -11.65 11.67 -4.68
CA LEU A 71 -10.56 11.31 -3.78
C LEU A 71 -9.42 10.61 -4.52
N ALA A 72 -9.76 9.65 -5.38
CA ALA A 72 -8.77 8.95 -6.19
C ALA A 72 -8.01 9.88 -7.14
N ALA A 73 -8.70 10.85 -7.74
CA ALA A 73 -8.07 11.88 -8.58
C ALA A 73 -7.13 12.76 -7.76
N TYR A 74 -7.59 13.27 -6.62
CA TYR A 74 -6.81 14.13 -5.74
C TYR A 74 -5.51 13.46 -5.28
N TYR A 75 -5.59 12.24 -4.74
CA TYR A 75 -4.40 11.54 -4.25
C TYR A 75 -3.47 11.04 -5.36
N ALA A 76 -3.98 10.75 -6.55
CA ALA A 76 -3.14 10.38 -7.69
C ALA A 76 -2.25 11.54 -8.19
N GLU A 77 -2.68 12.79 -7.98
CA GLU A 77 -1.92 13.99 -8.35
C GLU A 77 -0.88 14.40 -7.29
N GLN A 78 -0.92 13.77 -6.09
CA GLN A 78 0.04 14.07 -5.05
C GLN A 78 1.38 13.35 -5.30
N SER A 79 2.47 13.99 -4.87
CA SER A 79 3.80 13.38 -4.97
C SER A 79 3.98 12.28 -3.93
N TRP A 80 4.47 11.13 -4.36
CA TRP A 80 4.93 10.08 -3.46
C TRP A 80 6.19 10.53 -2.71
N GLU A 81 6.25 10.22 -1.43
CA GLU A 81 7.46 10.31 -0.62
C GLU A 81 7.68 8.96 0.07
N ASP A 82 8.90 8.45 -0.01
CA ASP A 82 9.28 7.22 0.68
C ASP A 82 9.22 7.43 2.20
N PHE A 83 8.80 6.39 2.93
CA PHE A 83 8.83 6.43 4.39
C PHE A 83 10.28 6.54 4.87
N PRO A 84 10.61 7.47 5.78
CA PRO A 84 11.97 7.66 6.23
C PRO A 84 12.46 6.42 7.01
N VAL A 85 13.58 5.87 6.59
CA VAL A 85 14.26 4.75 7.25
C VAL A 85 15.56 5.29 7.87
N GLU A 86 15.60 5.35 9.20
CA GLU A 86 16.76 5.89 9.92
C GLU A 86 18.01 5.02 9.75
N ARG A 87 17.82 3.70 9.69
CA ARG A 87 18.92 2.75 9.60
C ARG A 87 18.53 1.50 8.80
N ARG A 88 19.31 1.21 7.78
CA ARG A 88 19.22 -0.03 7.02
C ARG A 88 20.05 -1.12 7.70
N ASP A 89 19.44 -2.25 8.04
CA ASP A 89 20.14 -3.46 8.46
C ASP A 89 20.64 -4.22 7.21
N PRO A 90 21.96 -4.36 6.98
CA PRO A 90 22.48 -4.97 5.77
C PRO A 90 22.12 -6.46 5.61
N ALA A 91 21.97 -7.19 6.73
CA ALA A 91 21.63 -8.62 6.69
C ALA A 91 20.17 -8.83 6.30
N LEU A 92 19.24 -8.08 6.92
CA LEU A 92 17.84 -8.09 6.55
C LEU A 92 17.63 -7.60 5.12
N PHE A 93 18.29 -6.50 4.74
CA PHE A 93 18.20 -5.96 3.39
C PHE A 93 18.64 -6.98 2.34
N GLY A 94 19.82 -7.61 2.51
CA GLY A 94 20.33 -8.60 1.56
C GLY A 94 19.46 -9.85 1.46
N THR A 95 18.87 -10.30 2.56
CA THR A 95 17.92 -11.43 2.56
C THR A 95 16.63 -11.05 1.86
N GLY A 96 16.05 -9.89 2.21
CA GLY A 96 14.83 -9.38 1.58
C GLY A 96 14.99 -9.12 0.08
N GLN A 97 16.15 -8.60 -0.34
CA GLN A 97 16.47 -8.40 -1.76
C GLN A 97 16.44 -9.71 -2.55
N ARG A 98 17.09 -10.76 -2.05
CA ARG A 98 17.06 -12.08 -2.71
C ARG A 98 15.64 -12.65 -2.81
N LEU A 99 14.87 -12.54 -1.74
CA LEU A 99 13.47 -12.98 -1.72
C LEU A 99 12.62 -12.19 -2.72
N HIS A 100 12.76 -10.87 -2.74
CA HIS A 100 12.03 -10.02 -3.68
C HIS A 100 12.35 -10.39 -5.12
N GLN A 101 13.63 -10.48 -5.48
CA GLN A 101 14.07 -10.84 -6.82
C GLN A 101 13.56 -12.21 -7.27
N ALA A 102 13.52 -13.18 -6.35
CA ALA A 102 13.09 -14.54 -6.67
C ALA A 102 11.56 -14.70 -6.78
N LEU A 103 10.79 -13.95 -6.00
CA LEU A 103 9.37 -14.24 -5.78
C LEU A 103 8.44 -13.08 -6.15
N CYS A 104 8.92 -11.84 -6.19
CA CYS A 104 8.09 -10.65 -6.26
C CYS A 104 8.37 -9.77 -7.49
N GLU A 105 9.64 -9.73 -7.95
CA GLU A 105 10.13 -8.79 -8.97
C GLU A 105 9.37 -8.89 -10.30
N GLU A 106 8.87 -10.07 -10.70
CA GLU A 106 8.13 -10.23 -11.96
C GLU A 106 6.85 -9.39 -12.03
N CYS A 107 6.26 -9.05 -10.88
CA CYS A 107 5.05 -8.25 -10.80
C CYS A 107 5.30 -6.91 -10.10
N HIS A 108 6.16 -6.90 -9.09
CA HIS A 108 6.57 -5.70 -8.36
C HIS A 108 7.95 -5.27 -8.84
N GLU A 109 8.03 -4.87 -10.12
CA GLU A 109 9.24 -4.49 -10.81
C GLU A 109 9.94 -3.27 -10.18
N GLU A 110 11.20 -3.04 -10.54
CA GLU A 110 12.00 -1.90 -10.06
C GLU A 110 12.12 -1.88 -8.52
N GLY A 111 12.30 -3.06 -7.91
CA GLY A 111 12.36 -3.17 -6.45
C GLY A 111 11.03 -2.84 -5.75
N GLY A 112 9.92 -2.91 -6.45
CA GLY A 112 8.59 -2.55 -5.96
C GLY A 112 8.17 -1.11 -6.22
N ARG A 113 8.90 -0.37 -7.07
CA ARG A 113 8.56 1.02 -7.45
C ARG A 113 7.53 1.09 -8.57
N TYR A 114 7.50 0.09 -9.46
CA TYR A 114 6.53 0.01 -10.53
C TYR A 114 5.10 0.05 -10.01
N GLN A 115 4.24 0.76 -10.73
CA GLN A 115 2.80 0.80 -10.46
C GLN A 115 1.98 1.00 -11.73
N ASP A 116 0.78 0.45 -11.71
CA ASP A 116 -0.25 0.71 -12.69
C ASP A 116 -1.65 0.56 -12.06
N ARG A 117 -2.70 0.46 -12.88
CA ARG A 117 -4.08 0.29 -12.39
C ARG A 117 -4.31 -0.99 -11.58
N ASP A 118 -3.51 -2.02 -11.78
CA ASP A 118 -3.66 -3.34 -11.16
C ASP A 118 -2.56 -3.62 -10.14
N MET A 119 -1.38 -3.04 -10.33
CA MET A 119 -0.20 -3.23 -9.49
C MET A 119 0.12 -1.95 -8.70
N PRO A 120 0.10 -2.00 -7.36
CA PRO A 120 0.51 -0.86 -6.56
C PRO A 120 2.03 -0.78 -6.42
N ARG A 121 2.56 0.44 -6.34
CA ARG A 121 3.87 0.68 -5.74
C ARG A 121 3.87 0.14 -4.31
N ILE A 122 4.91 -0.60 -3.95
CA ILE A 122 5.12 -1.09 -2.58
C ILE A 122 6.41 -0.53 -1.96
N ALA A 123 7.40 -0.16 -2.77
CA ALA A 123 8.65 0.44 -2.30
C ALA A 123 8.40 1.74 -1.55
N GLY A 124 9.13 1.94 -0.45
CA GLY A 124 9.03 3.13 0.39
C GLY A 124 7.72 3.29 1.16
N GLN A 125 6.90 2.24 1.25
CA GLN A 125 5.64 2.25 2.01
C GLN A 125 5.92 2.19 3.53
N ALA A 126 4.94 2.59 4.34
CA ALA A 126 4.98 2.53 5.80
C ALA A 126 5.30 1.10 6.31
N PRO A 127 6.34 0.91 7.16
CA PRO A 127 6.91 -0.41 7.45
C PRO A 127 5.95 -1.37 8.14
N ASP A 128 5.28 -0.94 9.20
CA ASP A 128 4.36 -1.80 9.95
C ASP A 128 3.12 -2.14 9.11
N TYR A 129 2.65 -1.18 8.30
CA TYR A 129 1.56 -1.44 7.37
C TYR A 129 1.95 -2.51 6.34
N LEU A 130 3.13 -2.38 5.73
CA LEU A 130 3.62 -3.36 4.75
C LEU A 130 3.75 -4.74 5.38
N LEU A 131 4.35 -4.83 6.56
CA LEU A 131 4.52 -6.08 7.30
C LEU A 131 3.18 -6.72 7.65
N MET A 132 2.21 -5.93 8.17
CA MET A 132 0.85 -6.41 8.41
C MET A 132 0.17 -6.95 7.15
N GLN A 133 0.39 -6.30 6.00
CA GLN A 133 -0.15 -6.78 4.72
C GLN A 133 0.48 -8.10 4.27
N LEU A 134 1.78 -8.28 4.47
CA LEU A 134 2.47 -9.54 4.15
C LEU A 134 1.94 -10.69 5.02
N PHE A 135 1.88 -10.51 6.33
CA PHE A 135 1.29 -11.48 7.25
C PHE A 135 -0.16 -11.82 6.91
N ALA A 136 -1.00 -10.79 6.71
CA ALA A 136 -2.41 -11.03 6.39
C ALA A 136 -2.60 -11.81 5.09
N ARG A 137 -1.76 -11.56 4.09
CA ARG A 137 -1.80 -12.26 2.80
C ARG A 137 -1.29 -13.69 2.86
N ARG A 138 -0.32 -13.99 3.73
CA ARG A 138 0.15 -15.35 3.99
C ARG A 138 -0.86 -16.14 4.83
N ASP A 139 -1.29 -15.56 5.96
CA ASP A 139 -1.99 -16.29 7.04
C ASP A 139 -3.52 -16.33 6.87
N ARG A 140 -4.09 -15.37 6.10
CA ARG A 140 -5.54 -15.25 5.85
C ARG A 140 -5.83 -14.97 4.37
N PRO A 141 -5.35 -15.80 3.46
CA PRO A 141 -5.42 -15.53 2.03
C PRO A 141 -6.86 -15.43 1.50
N GLU A 142 -7.83 -16.07 2.13
CA GLU A 142 -9.26 -16.04 1.77
C GLU A 142 -9.91 -14.66 2.03
N GLY A 143 -9.37 -13.90 2.97
CA GLY A 143 -9.81 -12.53 3.28
C GLY A 143 -9.14 -11.45 2.43
N MET A 144 -8.19 -11.83 1.58
CA MET A 144 -7.34 -10.89 0.83
C MET A 144 -7.52 -11.09 -0.67
N GLN A 145 -7.90 -10.02 -1.37
CA GLN A 145 -7.86 -10.02 -2.83
C GLN A 145 -6.40 -10.00 -3.30
N GLN A 146 -5.94 -11.13 -3.83
CA GLN A 146 -4.57 -11.29 -4.32
C GLN A 146 -4.52 -12.35 -5.44
N PRO A 147 -3.62 -12.18 -6.43
CA PRO A 147 -3.37 -13.19 -7.44
C PRO A 147 -2.90 -14.51 -6.82
N ALA A 148 -3.28 -15.63 -7.42
CA ALA A 148 -2.86 -16.96 -6.96
C ALA A 148 -1.33 -17.10 -6.90
N ARG A 149 -0.60 -16.42 -7.78
CA ARG A 149 0.86 -16.39 -7.79
C ARG A 149 1.43 -15.71 -6.54
N MET A 150 0.90 -14.53 -6.17
CA MET A 150 1.32 -13.83 -4.95
C MET A 150 1.05 -14.68 -3.69
N ARG A 151 -0.11 -15.36 -3.64
CA ARG A 151 -0.43 -16.27 -2.55
C ARG A 151 0.61 -17.39 -2.42
N ARG A 152 0.93 -18.08 -3.53
CA ARG A 152 1.95 -19.13 -3.53
C ARG A 152 3.33 -18.63 -3.14
N ALA A 153 3.72 -17.43 -3.55
CA ALA A 153 4.99 -16.82 -3.20
C ALA A 153 5.14 -16.57 -1.69
N LEU A 154 4.05 -16.25 -1.00
CA LEU A 154 4.06 -15.95 0.44
C LEU A 154 3.88 -17.19 1.31
N GLU A 155 3.16 -18.21 0.83
CA GLU A 155 2.72 -19.38 1.61
C GLU A 155 3.87 -20.14 2.31
N GLY A 156 5.07 -20.16 1.71
CA GLY A 156 6.23 -20.87 2.24
C GLY A 156 7.19 -20.02 3.07
N LEU A 157 6.94 -18.70 3.23
CA LEU A 157 7.86 -17.81 3.91
C LEU A 157 7.67 -17.86 5.42
N SER A 158 8.79 -17.92 6.16
CA SER A 158 8.83 -17.75 7.61
C SER A 158 8.58 -16.30 8.02
N ASP A 159 8.33 -16.08 9.32
CA ASP A 159 8.18 -14.75 9.88
C ASP A 159 9.43 -13.89 9.65
N ASP A 160 10.62 -14.47 9.87
CA ASP A 160 11.89 -13.79 9.67
C ASP A 160 12.09 -13.37 8.20
N GLU A 161 11.67 -14.22 7.25
CA GLU A 161 11.71 -13.90 5.83
C GLU A 161 10.73 -12.80 5.44
N LEU A 162 9.53 -12.77 6.03
CA LEU A 162 8.59 -11.67 5.83
C LEU A 162 9.13 -10.35 6.41
N HIS A 163 9.78 -10.39 7.57
CA HIS A 163 10.46 -9.21 8.15
C HIS A 163 11.59 -8.71 7.24
N ALA A 164 12.43 -9.62 6.73
CA ALA A 164 13.50 -9.27 5.81
C ALA A 164 12.96 -8.68 4.50
N LEU A 165 11.90 -9.28 3.95
CA LEU A 165 11.23 -8.79 2.75
C LEU A 165 10.63 -7.38 2.96
N ALA A 166 9.92 -7.17 4.06
CA ALA A 166 9.37 -5.86 4.41
C ALA A 166 10.49 -4.81 4.57
N HIS A 167 11.58 -5.18 5.27
CA HIS A 167 12.72 -4.29 5.46
C HIS A 167 13.35 -3.87 4.12
N TYR A 168 13.55 -4.82 3.20
CA TYR A 168 14.05 -4.51 1.85
C TYR A 168 13.13 -3.55 1.10
N ILE A 169 11.83 -3.85 1.04
CA ILE A 169 10.86 -3.06 0.27
C ILE A 169 10.73 -1.63 0.80
N VAL A 170 10.76 -1.45 2.12
CA VAL A 170 10.67 -0.12 2.74
C VAL A 170 11.97 0.67 2.54
N SER A 171 13.12 0.00 2.56
CA SER A 171 14.45 0.63 2.53
C SER A 171 15.00 0.84 1.11
N GLN A 172 14.14 0.90 0.10
CA GLN A 172 14.57 1.23 -1.28
C GLN A 172 14.96 2.72 -1.37
N ASP A 173 16.10 3.01 -2.00
CA ASP A 173 16.56 4.37 -2.30
C ASP A 173 15.93 4.89 -3.59
#